data_c53dfaae7e1bff84f13d3a36917cf071
#
_entry.id   c53dfaae7e1bff84f13d3a36917cf071
#
_cell.length_a   1.000
_cell.length_b   1.000
_cell.length_c   1.000
_cell.angle_alpha   90.00
_cell.angle_beta   90.00
_cell.angle_gamma   90.00
#
_symmetry.space_group_name_H-M   'P 1'
#
loop_
_entity.id
_entity.type
_entity.pdbx_description
1 polymer ?
#
loop_
_entity_poly.entity_id
_entity_poly.type
_entity_poly.pdbx_seq_one_letter_code
_entity_poly.pdbx_strand_id
1 'polypeptide(L)'
;MIDDLLRQRLAEIRLAAFDVDGVFTDGRFYLSDDGVESKAFSTQDGYGVRRLLQCGIDVAVISGRRSAAVERRMSELGVQHVYLGCSNKAEVYDTLLRDLGLTPGQTAYTGDDFPDLPLLQKAGVSFAVANAHADIRRICDMTTKASGGHGAVREICDLLAEVAG
;
A
#
# COMPACT_ATOMS: atom_id res chain seq x y z
N MET A 1 15.51 8.25 12.60
CA MET A 1 15.25 7.40 13.79
C MET A 1 13.73 7.49 14.04
N ILE A 2 13.06 6.36 14.20
CA ILE A 2 11.61 6.33 14.49
C ILE A 2 11.47 6.69 15.98
N ASP A 3 10.67 7.70 16.29
CA ASP A 3 10.39 8.08 17.68
C ASP A 3 9.47 7.06 18.38
N ASP A 4 9.39 7.14 19.70
CA ASP A 4 8.61 6.19 20.49
C ASP A 4 7.11 6.25 20.20
N LEU A 5 6.58 7.43 19.89
CA LEU A 5 5.16 7.62 19.56
C LEU A 5 4.82 6.94 18.23
N LEU A 6 5.64 7.15 17.20
CA LEU A 6 5.44 6.49 15.91
C LEU A 6 5.61 4.97 16.03
N ARG A 7 6.57 4.52 16.83
CA ARG A 7 6.74 3.07 17.11
C ARG A 7 5.49 2.46 17.77
N GLN A 8 4.88 3.15 18.72
CA GLN A 8 3.62 2.69 19.32
C GLN A 8 2.49 2.62 18.29
N ARG A 9 2.33 3.63 17.44
CA ARG A 9 1.34 3.62 16.35
C ARG A 9 1.58 2.47 15.36
N LEU A 10 2.82 2.21 14.99
CA LEU A 10 3.18 1.07 14.13
C LEU A 10 2.82 -0.28 14.75
N ALA A 11 2.96 -0.45 16.07
CA ALA A 11 2.62 -1.69 16.77
C ALA A 11 1.11 -1.99 16.80
N GLU A 12 0.28 -0.96 16.66
CA GLU A 12 -1.18 -1.10 16.59
C GLU A 12 -1.70 -1.53 15.22
N ILE A 13 -0.87 -1.54 14.18
CA ILE A 13 -1.30 -1.82 12.81
C ILE A 13 -1.76 -3.27 12.67
N ARG A 14 -2.94 -3.46 12.07
CA ARG A 14 -3.56 -4.74 11.75
C ARG A 14 -3.87 -4.88 10.26
N LEU A 15 -3.87 -3.77 9.53
CA LEU A 15 -4.10 -3.72 8.09
C LEU A 15 -3.10 -2.77 7.45
N ALA A 16 -2.36 -3.24 6.46
CA ALA A 16 -1.55 -2.41 5.57
C ALA A 16 -2.24 -2.31 4.20
N ALA A 17 -2.70 -1.13 3.85
CA ALA A 17 -3.33 -0.85 2.57
C ALA A 17 -2.39 -0.05 1.65
N PHE A 18 -2.41 -0.36 0.37
CA PHE A 18 -1.50 0.21 -0.62
C PHE A 18 -2.26 0.65 -1.87
N ASP A 19 -1.81 1.74 -2.48
CA ASP A 19 -2.04 1.99 -3.90
C ASP A 19 -1.20 1.03 -4.76
N VAL A 20 -1.46 0.97 -6.04
CA VAL A 20 -0.72 0.09 -6.99
C VAL A 20 0.25 0.89 -7.84
N ASP A 21 -0.29 1.77 -8.70
CA ASP A 21 0.53 2.51 -9.66
C ASP A 21 1.39 3.54 -8.93
N GLY A 22 2.70 3.42 -9.08
CA GLY A 22 3.67 4.24 -8.35
C GLY A 22 4.08 3.71 -6.98
N VAL A 23 3.41 2.67 -6.45
CA VAL A 23 3.71 2.02 -5.16
C VAL A 23 4.23 0.60 -5.36
N PHE A 24 3.42 -0.32 -5.88
CA PHE A 24 3.85 -1.66 -6.32
C PHE A 24 4.59 -1.63 -7.65
N THR A 25 4.36 -0.61 -8.45
CA THR A 25 5.04 -0.34 -9.71
C THR A 25 5.79 0.98 -9.63
N ASP A 26 6.57 1.29 -10.66
CA ASP A 26 7.24 2.59 -10.80
C ASP A 26 6.32 3.70 -11.38
N GLY A 27 5.01 3.42 -11.49
CA GLY A 27 4.02 4.32 -12.07
C GLY A 27 3.86 4.18 -13.57
N ARG A 28 4.63 3.32 -14.23
CA ARG A 28 4.56 3.05 -15.67
C ARG A 28 3.76 1.79 -15.96
N PHE A 29 3.21 1.73 -17.15
CA PHE A 29 2.65 0.52 -17.74
C PHE A 29 2.95 0.49 -19.24
N TYR A 30 3.01 -0.71 -19.79
CA TYR A 30 3.16 -0.91 -21.23
C TYR A 30 1.79 -1.11 -21.84
N LEU A 31 1.47 -0.35 -22.88
CA LEU A 31 0.22 -0.44 -23.61
C LEU A 31 0.53 -0.81 -25.06
N SER A 32 0.06 -1.97 -25.49
CA SER A 32 0.19 -2.40 -26.89
C SER A 32 -0.87 -1.76 -27.78
N ASP A 33 -0.68 -1.81 -29.11
CA ASP A 33 -1.61 -1.23 -30.08
C ASP A 33 -3.00 -1.88 -30.04
N ASP A 34 -3.10 -3.12 -29.61
CA ASP A 34 -4.36 -3.84 -29.42
C ASP A 34 -5.00 -3.63 -28.01
N GLY A 35 -4.41 -2.71 -27.22
CA GLY A 35 -4.95 -2.29 -25.94
C GLY A 35 -4.60 -3.21 -24.76
N VAL A 36 -3.70 -4.17 -24.92
CA VAL A 36 -3.25 -5.02 -23.82
C VAL A 36 -2.27 -4.24 -22.93
N GLU A 37 -2.56 -4.20 -21.62
CA GLU A 37 -1.74 -3.54 -20.62
C GLU A 37 -0.83 -4.55 -19.91
N SER A 38 0.43 -4.20 -19.71
CA SER A 38 1.40 -4.96 -18.93
C SER A 38 2.04 -4.07 -17.87
N LYS A 39 2.29 -4.66 -16.69
CA LYS A 39 2.97 -4.00 -15.56
C LYS A 39 4.11 -4.87 -15.06
N ALA A 40 5.14 -4.23 -14.51
CA ALA A 40 6.25 -4.90 -13.85
C ALA A 40 6.11 -4.81 -12.34
N PHE A 41 6.29 -5.93 -11.64
CA PHE A 41 6.26 -6.03 -10.19
C PHE A 41 7.60 -6.52 -9.65
N SER A 42 8.00 -6.02 -8.48
CA SER A 42 9.20 -6.48 -7.78
C SER A 42 8.93 -7.78 -7.03
N THR A 43 9.81 -8.76 -7.19
CA THR A 43 9.76 -10.00 -6.41
C THR A 43 10.07 -9.77 -4.93
N GLN A 44 10.89 -8.77 -4.61
CA GLN A 44 11.17 -8.39 -3.22
C GLN A 44 9.93 -7.82 -2.52
N ASP A 45 9.16 -6.99 -3.22
CA ASP A 45 7.89 -6.47 -2.71
C ASP A 45 6.89 -7.61 -2.45
N GLY A 46 6.81 -8.56 -3.36
CA GLY A 46 5.97 -9.73 -3.20
C GLY A 46 6.34 -10.59 -1.99
N TYR A 47 7.62 -10.77 -1.72
CA TYR A 47 8.09 -11.48 -0.53
C TYR A 47 7.69 -10.71 0.74
N GLY A 48 7.85 -9.39 0.76
CA GLY A 48 7.44 -8.53 1.87
C GLY A 48 5.96 -8.69 2.23
N VAL A 49 5.09 -8.66 1.21
CA VAL A 49 3.65 -8.87 1.37
C VAL A 49 3.34 -10.23 2.01
N ARG A 50 3.94 -11.31 1.50
CA ARG A 50 3.75 -12.64 2.07
C ARG A 50 4.22 -12.74 3.53
N ARG A 51 5.36 -12.14 3.85
CA ARG A 51 5.88 -12.06 5.21
C ARG A 51 4.91 -11.34 6.13
N LEU A 52 4.36 -10.22 5.69
CA LEU A 52 3.41 -9.43 6.48
C LEU A 52 2.13 -10.21 6.78
N LEU A 53 1.57 -10.90 5.77
CA LEU A 53 0.42 -11.79 5.95
C LEU A 53 0.71 -12.92 6.95
N GLN A 54 1.92 -13.49 6.93
CA GLN A 54 2.35 -14.53 7.89
C GLN A 54 2.47 -13.99 9.32
N CYS A 55 2.76 -12.70 9.49
CA CYS A 55 2.75 -12.03 10.79
C CYS A 55 1.34 -11.69 11.31
N GLY A 56 0.28 -12.01 10.54
CA GLY A 56 -1.11 -11.75 10.94
C GLY A 56 -1.57 -10.32 10.69
N ILE A 57 -0.84 -9.54 9.89
CA ILE A 57 -1.27 -8.23 9.41
C ILE A 57 -1.91 -8.41 8.04
N ASP A 58 -3.18 -8.00 7.90
CA ASP A 58 -3.88 -8.04 6.64
C ASP A 58 -3.29 -7.05 5.63
N VAL A 59 -3.40 -7.39 4.35
CA VAL A 59 -2.96 -6.53 3.25
C VAL A 59 -4.14 -6.22 2.34
N ALA A 60 -4.29 -4.97 1.98
CA ALA A 60 -5.28 -4.51 1.01
C ALA A 60 -4.62 -3.70 -0.11
N VAL A 61 -5.24 -3.76 -1.28
CA VAL A 61 -4.87 -2.95 -2.44
C VAL A 61 -6.08 -2.16 -2.90
N ILE A 62 -5.93 -0.85 -3.03
CA ILE A 62 -6.99 0.08 -3.44
C ILE A 62 -6.47 0.95 -4.59
N SER A 63 -6.95 0.70 -5.79
CA SER A 63 -6.48 1.37 -7.02
C SER A 63 -7.64 1.97 -7.81
N GLY A 64 -7.40 3.13 -8.40
CA GLY A 64 -8.34 3.77 -9.33
C GLY A 64 -8.40 3.08 -10.70
N ARG A 65 -7.42 2.29 -11.06
CA ARG A 65 -7.34 1.59 -12.35
C ARG A 65 -7.74 0.12 -12.22
N ARG A 66 -8.39 -0.41 -13.24
CA ARG A 66 -8.59 -1.86 -13.41
C ARG A 66 -7.39 -2.46 -14.15
N SER A 67 -6.92 -3.60 -13.68
CA SER A 67 -5.83 -4.31 -14.32
C SER A 67 -5.89 -5.80 -13.99
N ALA A 68 -6.02 -6.63 -15.01
CA ALA A 68 -5.96 -8.09 -14.85
C ALA A 68 -4.60 -8.57 -14.35
N ALA A 69 -3.52 -7.87 -14.70
CA ALA A 69 -2.18 -8.16 -14.21
C ALA A 69 -2.09 -7.95 -12.69
N VAL A 70 -2.72 -6.90 -12.15
CA VAL A 70 -2.77 -6.63 -10.71
C VAL A 70 -3.61 -7.70 -10.00
N GLU A 71 -4.79 -8.02 -10.49
CA GLU A 71 -5.64 -9.07 -9.91
C GLU A 71 -4.88 -10.39 -9.80
N ARG A 72 -4.23 -10.80 -10.89
CA ARG A 72 -3.43 -12.02 -10.92
C ARG A 72 -2.27 -11.98 -9.92
N ARG A 73 -1.51 -10.87 -9.91
CA ARG A 73 -0.36 -10.73 -9.00
C ARG A 73 -0.78 -10.77 -7.54
N MET A 74 -1.83 -10.06 -7.17
CA MET A 74 -2.32 -10.04 -5.79
C MET A 74 -2.86 -11.41 -5.36
N SER A 75 -3.54 -12.12 -6.25
CA SER A 75 -3.96 -13.52 -6.01
C SER A 75 -2.78 -14.45 -5.77
N GLU A 76 -1.71 -14.36 -6.57
CA GLU A 76 -0.48 -15.14 -6.36
C GLU A 76 0.18 -14.88 -5.01
N LEU A 77 0.09 -13.64 -4.50
CA LEU A 77 0.64 -13.24 -3.20
C LEU A 77 -0.25 -13.62 -2.01
N GLY A 78 -1.50 -14.01 -2.25
CA GLY A 78 -2.46 -14.34 -1.20
C GLY A 78 -3.18 -13.13 -0.63
N VAL A 79 -3.16 -11.98 -1.30
CA VAL A 79 -3.90 -10.78 -0.90
C VAL A 79 -5.38 -10.99 -1.17
N GLN A 80 -6.22 -10.90 -0.14
CA GLN A 80 -7.67 -11.13 -0.24
C GLN A 80 -8.46 -9.85 -0.49
N HIS A 81 -7.95 -8.70 -0.07
CA HIS A 81 -8.62 -7.42 -0.16
C HIS A 81 -8.09 -6.62 -1.35
N VAL A 82 -8.67 -6.85 -2.52
CA VAL A 82 -8.23 -6.22 -3.79
C VAL A 82 -9.38 -5.43 -4.38
N TYR A 83 -9.24 -4.12 -4.43
CA TYR A 83 -10.25 -3.18 -4.93
C TYR A 83 -9.65 -2.38 -6.08
N LEU A 84 -10.12 -2.65 -7.29
CA LEU A 84 -9.64 -2.02 -8.53
C LEU A 84 -10.76 -1.23 -9.20
N GLY A 85 -10.38 -0.20 -9.93
CA GLY A 85 -11.36 0.69 -10.60
C GLY A 85 -12.17 1.54 -9.63
N CYS A 86 -11.58 1.92 -8.48
CA CYS A 86 -12.24 2.69 -7.46
C CYS A 86 -12.32 4.17 -7.88
N SER A 87 -13.51 4.69 -8.09
CA SER A 87 -13.74 6.13 -8.32
C SER A 87 -13.65 6.94 -7.02
N ASN A 88 -13.92 6.29 -5.88
CA ASN A 88 -13.85 6.89 -4.54
C ASN A 88 -13.11 5.93 -3.60
N LYS A 89 -11.79 6.10 -3.49
CA LYS A 89 -10.94 5.28 -2.63
C LYS A 89 -11.33 5.39 -1.15
N ALA A 90 -11.76 6.57 -0.70
CA ALA A 90 -12.13 6.80 0.69
C ALA A 90 -13.35 5.96 1.12
N GLU A 91 -14.35 5.85 0.27
CA GLU A 91 -15.54 5.04 0.53
C GLU A 91 -15.20 3.54 0.60
N VAL A 92 -14.36 3.08 -0.31
CA VAL A 92 -13.88 1.68 -0.33
C VAL A 92 -13.10 1.39 0.95
N TYR A 93 -12.21 2.29 1.36
CA TYR A 93 -11.44 2.15 2.59
C TYR A 93 -12.34 2.11 3.83
N ASP A 94 -13.32 3.02 3.95
CA ASP A 94 -14.24 3.03 5.07
C ASP A 94 -15.10 1.76 5.17
N THR A 95 -15.52 1.24 4.02
CA THR A 95 -16.24 -0.02 3.96
C THR A 95 -15.36 -1.18 4.40
N LEU A 96 -14.14 -1.26 3.91
CA LEU A 96 -13.17 -2.30 4.31
C LEU A 96 -12.91 -2.29 5.82
N LEU A 97 -12.68 -1.13 6.42
CA LEU A 97 -12.45 -1.03 7.85
C LEU A 97 -13.66 -1.52 8.65
N ARG A 98 -14.86 -1.15 8.23
CA ARG A 98 -16.11 -1.59 8.87
C ARG A 98 -16.27 -3.11 8.79
N ASP A 99 -16.01 -3.68 7.63
CA ASP A 99 -16.14 -5.13 7.40
C ASP A 99 -15.11 -5.93 8.23
N LEU A 100 -13.92 -5.37 8.45
CA LEU A 100 -12.87 -5.98 9.28
C LEU A 100 -12.99 -5.64 10.76
N GLY A 101 -13.89 -4.75 11.15
CA GLY A 101 -14.02 -4.28 12.54
C GLY A 101 -12.80 -3.49 13.03
N LEU A 102 -12.11 -2.80 12.13
CA LEU A 102 -10.92 -2.01 12.45
C LEU A 102 -11.22 -0.52 12.55
N THR A 103 -10.47 0.15 13.40
CA THR A 103 -10.42 1.62 13.43
C THR A 103 -9.35 2.14 12.46
N PRO A 104 -9.45 3.40 11.99
CA PRO A 104 -8.38 4.01 11.20
C PRO A 104 -7.00 3.94 11.87
N GLY A 105 -6.94 4.08 13.21
CA GLY A 105 -5.70 4.00 13.98
C GLY A 105 -4.97 2.65 13.87
N GLN A 106 -5.68 1.59 13.49
CA GLN A 106 -5.12 0.25 13.31
C GLN A 106 -4.68 -0.03 11.86
N THR A 107 -4.60 1.00 11.03
CA THR A 107 -4.25 0.85 9.62
C THR A 107 -3.02 1.65 9.24
N ALA A 108 -2.24 1.12 8.32
CA ALA A 108 -1.25 1.85 7.56
C ALA A 108 -1.74 2.02 6.12
N TYR A 109 -1.51 3.18 5.52
CA TYR A 109 -1.78 3.42 4.11
C TYR A 109 -0.54 3.96 3.39
N THR A 110 -0.30 3.44 2.19
CA THR A 110 0.81 3.87 1.33
C THR A 110 0.29 4.38 0.01
N GLY A 111 0.70 5.58 -0.35
CA GLY A 111 0.34 6.22 -1.61
C GLY A 111 1.49 7.04 -2.21
N ASP A 112 1.26 7.57 -3.41
CA ASP A 112 2.26 8.34 -4.14
C ASP A 112 1.75 9.69 -4.66
N ASP A 113 0.42 9.89 -4.73
CA ASP A 113 -0.14 11.09 -5.37
C ASP A 113 -1.47 11.51 -4.72
N PHE A 114 -2.03 12.62 -5.16
CA PHE A 114 -3.23 13.26 -4.61
C PHE A 114 -4.48 12.38 -4.50
N PRO A 115 -4.76 11.42 -5.38
CA PRO A 115 -5.88 10.48 -5.19
C PRO A 115 -5.81 9.69 -3.88
N ASP A 116 -4.62 9.53 -3.31
CA ASP A 116 -4.37 8.83 -2.04
C ASP A 116 -4.58 9.71 -0.80
N LEU A 117 -4.60 11.04 -0.99
CA LEU A 117 -4.59 12.01 0.10
C LEU A 117 -5.65 11.75 1.18
N PRO A 118 -6.93 11.47 0.86
CA PRO A 118 -7.95 11.21 1.89
C PRO A 118 -7.62 10.01 2.78
N LEU A 119 -6.98 8.97 2.22
CA LEU A 119 -6.60 7.77 2.95
C LEU A 119 -5.34 7.99 3.77
N LEU A 120 -4.37 8.69 3.22
CA LEU A 120 -3.13 9.07 3.92
C LEU A 120 -3.42 9.92 5.17
N GLN A 121 -4.39 10.83 5.08
CA GLN A 121 -4.79 11.68 6.21
C GLN A 121 -5.59 10.92 7.29
N LYS A 122 -6.23 9.83 6.92
CA LYS A 122 -7.13 9.06 7.80
C LYS A 122 -6.44 7.89 8.49
N ALA A 123 -5.47 7.27 7.84
CA ALA A 123 -4.77 6.10 8.36
C ALA A 123 -4.02 6.39 9.67
N GLY A 124 -3.90 5.36 10.51
CA GLY A 124 -3.12 5.41 11.73
C GLY A 124 -1.65 5.73 11.49
N VAL A 125 -1.06 5.20 10.42
CA VAL A 125 0.29 5.55 9.94
C VAL A 125 0.25 5.71 8.43
N SER A 126 0.79 6.81 7.93
CA SER A 126 0.85 7.12 6.51
C SER A 126 2.27 7.01 5.96
N PHE A 127 2.39 6.35 4.80
CA PHE A 127 3.65 6.17 4.09
C PHE A 127 3.58 6.80 2.70
N ALA A 128 4.62 7.53 2.33
CA ALA A 128 4.91 7.92 0.96
C ALA A 128 6.09 7.11 0.42
N VAL A 129 6.03 6.71 -0.85
CA VAL A 129 7.20 6.14 -1.52
C VAL A 129 8.19 7.24 -1.90
N ALA A 130 9.48 6.90 -2.08
CA ALA A 130 10.54 7.89 -2.36
C ALA A 130 10.25 8.75 -3.59
N ASN A 131 9.62 8.18 -4.61
CA ASN A 131 9.23 8.88 -5.86
C ASN A 131 7.82 9.48 -5.83
N ALA A 132 7.14 9.51 -4.66
CA ALA A 132 5.85 10.16 -4.52
C ALA A 132 5.93 11.67 -4.78
N HIS A 133 4.79 12.28 -5.11
CA HIS A 133 4.69 13.73 -5.24
C HIS A 133 5.22 14.43 -3.98
N ALA A 134 5.93 15.55 -4.15
CA ALA A 134 6.60 16.24 -3.05
C ALA A 134 5.64 16.64 -1.92
N ASP A 135 4.41 17.03 -2.24
CA ASP A 135 3.41 17.40 -1.25
C ASP A 135 2.92 16.18 -0.44
N ILE A 136 2.81 15.03 -1.09
CA ILE A 136 2.46 13.77 -0.42
C ILE A 136 3.55 13.36 0.55
N ARG A 137 4.82 13.44 0.15
CA ARG A 137 5.95 13.14 1.05
C ARG A 137 6.01 14.05 2.27
N ARG A 138 5.58 15.32 2.13
CA ARG A 138 5.59 16.28 3.25
C ARG A 138 4.54 16.01 4.32
N ILE A 139 3.42 15.40 3.95
CA ILE A 139 2.29 15.17 4.88
C ILE A 139 2.29 13.79 5.51
N CYS A 140 3.02 12.83 4.94
CA CYS A 140 3.09 11.47 5.47
C CYS A 140 3.98 11.36 6.70
N ASP A 141 3.65 10.44 7.59
CA ASP A 141 4.48 10.13 8.78
C ASP A 141 5.86 9.64 8.39
N MET A 142 5.94 8.86 7.31
CA MET A 142 7.19 8.29 6.81
C MET A 142 7.28 8.32 5.29
N THR A 143 8.52 8.47 4.79
CA THR A 143 8.85 8.29 3.37
C THR A 143 9.86 7.16 3.24
N THR A 144 9.61 6.20 2.34
CA THR A 144 10.55 5.10 2.09
C THR A 144 11.83 5.60 1.42
N LYS A 145 12.92 4.88 1.59
CA LYS A 145 14.18 5.12 0.87
C LYS A 145 14.10 4.60 -0.56
N ALA A 146 13.41 3.47 -0.74
CA ALA A 146 13.18 2.86 -2.03
C ALA A 146 12.01 3.52 -2.75
N SER A 147 12.08 3.58 -4.08
CA SER A 147 10.97 4.01 -4.93
C SER A 147 9.94 2.90 -5.13
N GLY A 148 8.72 3.28 -5.49
CA GLY A 148 7.68 2.34 -5.91
C GLY A 148 8.17 1.44 -7.05
N GLY A 149 7.83 0.15 -6.99
CA GLY A 149 8.31 -0.86 -7.92
C GLY A 149 9.75 -1.33 -7.70
N HIS A 150 10.47 -0.72 -6.77
CA HIS A 150 11.90 -0.96 -6.51
C HIS A 150 12.20 -1.26 -5.04
N GLY A 151 11.24 -1.85 -4.32
CA GLY A 151 11.44 -2.27 -2.95
C GLY A 151 10.77 -1.39 -1.88
N ALA A 152 9.99 -0.38 -2.25
CA ALA A 152 9.29 0.46 -1.28
C ALA A 152 8.27 -0.34 -0.45
N VAL A 153 7.47 -1.19 -1.09
CA VAL A 153 6.53 -2.07 -0.39
C VAL A 153 7.27 -3.04 0.52
N ARG A 154 8.40 -3.58 0.07
CA ARG A 154 9.25 -4.46 0.89
C ARG A 154 9.75 -3.74 2.14
N GLU A 155 10.23 -2.54 2.02
CA GLU A 155 10.71 -1.73 3.15
C GLU A 155 9.62 -1.51 4.21
N ILE A 156 8.40 -1.17 3.77
CA ILE A 156 7.25 -0.99 4.66
C ILE A 156 6.84 -2.31 5.33
N CYS A 157 6.74 -3.38 4.56
CA CYS A 157 6.37 -4.70 5.09
C CYS A 157 7.38 -5.21 6.12
N ASP A 158 8.67 -5.03 5.86
CA ASP A 158 9.72 -5.43 6.80
C ASP A 158 9.63 -4.62 8.10
N LEU A 159 9.41 -3.31 8.02
CA LEU A 159 9.22 -2.45 9.19
C LEU A 159 8.00 -2.87 10.03
N LEU A 160 6.85 -3.08 9.40
CA LEU A 160 5.64 -3.47 10.10
C LEU A 160 5.77 -4.87 10.73
N ALA A 161 6.40 -5.81 10.03
CA ALA A 161 6.64 -7.16 10.54
C ALA A 161 7.63 -7.17 11.72
N GLU A 162 8.64 -6.29 11.71
CA GLU A 162 9.60 -6.14 12.81
C GLU A 162 8.95 -5.58 14.08
N VAL A 163 8.03 -4.63 13.93
CA VAL A 163 7.37 -3.99 15.07
C VAL A 163 6.23 -4.87 15.63
N ALA A 164 5.61 -5.72 14.80
CA ALA A 164 4.55 -6.65 15.21
C ALA A 164 5.05 -7.88 15.99
N GLY A 165 6.33 -8.25 15.79
CA GLY A 165 6.96 -9.40 16.47
C GLY A 165 7.61 -9.02 17.76
#